data_b603a88924f73be83e3062f01094937d
#
_entry.id   b603a88924f73be83e3062f01094937d
#
_cell.length_a   1.000
_cell.length_b   1.000
_cell.length_c   1.000
_cell.angle_alpha   90.00
_cell.angle_beta   90.00
_cell.angle_gamma   90.00
#
_symmetry.space_group_name_H-M   'P 1'
#
loop_
_entity.id
_entity.type
_entity.pdbx_description
1 polymer ?
#
loop_
_entity_poly.entity_id
_entity_poly.type
_entity_poly.pdbx_seq_one_letter_code
_entity_poly.pdbx_strand_id
1 'polypeptide(L)'
;LRVGKRRYYFREIKRIRQAVKISKIGYGNGVKGILERRAFQALEKYLNKNENKSLKGLLALQTTAVDRYGMGEAMVDSGLEVTFGDFMFSLGLPFAIRRLFTVRLLAAILLPIITQVPYAWLYPLGAKQDKPPKPKWQPYYLQAQIIAGDYLQIRQYLPDDLTGKIIVTNTTTARDVEELKKRNLHILVTVTPRLEGRSFGTNVMEATLLALMDKPQPEVREADLMDLVERIPWEPNMEVLK
;
A
#
# COMPACT_ATOMS: atom_id res chain seq x y z
N LEU A 1 -6.20 -8.22 7.02
CA LEU A 1 -6.76 -7.12 6.24
C LEU A 1 -7.66 -6.26 7.12
N ARG A 2 -7.68 -4.95 6.89
CA ARG A 2 -8.59 -4.00 7.54
C ARG A 2 -9.32 -3.20 6.46
N VAL A 3 -10.65 -3.30 6.42
CA VAL A 3 -11.49 -2.56 5.48
C VAL A 3 -12.50 -1.73 6.28
N GLY A 4 -12.28 -0.43 6.35
CA GLY A 4 -12.98 0.46 7.27
C GLY A 4 -12.77 0.03 8.73
N LYS A 5 -13.86 -0.19 9.46
CA LYS A 5 -13.83 -0.64 10.86
C LYS A 5 -13.69 -2.15 11.04
N ARG A 6 -13.83 -2.96 9.98
CA ARG A 6 -13.81 -4.43 10.06
C ARG A 6 -12.41 -4.97 9.82
N ARG A 7 -12.03 -6.03 10.59
CA ARG A 7 -10.77 -6.76 10.46
C ARG A 7 -11.05 -8.17 9.97
N TYR A 8 -10.25 -8.63 9.00
CA TYR A 8 -10.32 -9.97 8.42
C TYR A 8 -8.95 -10.63 8.54
N TYR A 9 -8.92 -11.89 8.94
CA TYR A 9 -7.67 -12.63 9.18
C TYR A 9 -7.66 -13.89 8.33
N PHE A 10 -6.58 -14.07 7.58
CA PHE A 10 -6.33 -15.32 6.88
C PHE A 10 -6.14 -16.47 7.89
N ARG A 11 -6.53 -17.68 7.49
CA ARG A 11 -6.46 -18.87 8.33
C ARG A 11 -5.04 -19.15 8.83
N GLU A 12 -4.02 -18.94 8.00
CA GLU A 12 -2.62 -19.13 8.36
C GLU A 12 -2.18 -18.15 9.45
N ILE A 13 -2.61 -16.89 9.39
CA ILE A 13 -2.29 -15.87 10.39
C ILE A 13 -2.84 -16.24 11.76
N LYS A 14 -4.04 -16.85 11.82
CA LYS A 14 -4.58 -17.34 13.09
C LYS A 14 -3.69 -18.41 13.73
N ARG A 15 -3.15 -19.34 12.92
CA ARG A 15 -2.22 -20.38 13.38
C ARG A 15 -0.91 -19.80 13.89
N ILE A 16 -0.30 -18.86 13.14
CA ILE A 16 0.93 -18.17 13.56
C ILE A 16 0.70 -17.46 14.89
N ARG A 17 -0.41 -16.72 15.04
CA ARG A 17 -0.77 -16.05 16.29
C ARG A 17 -0.90 -17.00 17.48
N GLN A 18 -1.46 -18.17 17.27
CA GLN A 18 -1.59 -19.19 18.33
C GLN A 18 -0.24 -19.81 18.73
N ALA A 19 0.71 -19.91 17.79
CA ALA A 19 2.04 -20.46 18.03
C ALA A 19 2.96 -19.47 18.78
N VAL A 20 2.78 -18.16 18.60
CA VAL A 20 3.59 -17.13 19.28
C VAL A 20 3.07 -16.90 20.69
N LYS A 21 3.89 -17.18 21.71
CA LYS A 21 3.52 -17.09 23.13
C LYS A 21 4.15 -15.91 23.85
N ILE A 22 5.36 -15.51 23.48
CA ILE A 22 6.18 -14.55 24.22
C ILE A 22 6.34 -13.25 23.43
N SER A 23 6.63 -13.34 22.12
CA SER A 23 6.93 -12.19 21.28
C SER A 23 5.69 -11.38 20.91
N LYS A 24 5.84 -10.05 20.78
CA LYS A 24 4.83 -9.20 20.18
C LYS A 24 4.80 -9.38 18.66
N ILE A 25 3.61 -9.28 18.04
CA ILE A 25 3.44 -9.48 16.60
C ILE A 25 2.96 -8.17 15.96
N GLY A 26 3.77 -7.56 15.10
CA GLY A 26 3.38 -6.44 14.25
C GLY A 26 2.64 -6.92 12.98
N TYR A 27 1.38 -6.54 12.83
CA TYR A 27 0.58 -6.85 11.64
C TYR A 27 0.63 -5.73 10.58
N GLY A 28 1.16 -4.58 10.94
CA GLY A 28 1.18 -3.37 10.10
C GLY A 28 -0.15 -2.62 10.04
N ASN A 29 -1.24 -3.20 10.50
CA ASN A 29 -2.59 -2.64 10.37
C ASN A 29 -2.87 -1.44 11.28
N GLY A 30 -2.13 -1.29 12.38
CA GLY A 30 -2.29 -0.20 13.34
C GLY A 30 -1.71 1.13 12.84
N VAL A 31 -0.65 1.07 12.03
CA VAL A 31 0.06 2.27 11.55
C VAL A 31 -0.12 2.52 10.06
N LYS A 32 -0.54 1.51 9.29
CA LYS A 32 -0.62 1.52 7.83
C LYS A 32 -1.38 2.73 7.29
N GLY A 33 -2.60 2.95 7.75
CA GLY A 33 -3.44 4.05 7.27
C GLY A 33 -2.90 5.44 7.60
N ILE A 34 -2.19 5.59 8.72
CA ILE A 34 -1.57 6.87 9.11
C ILE A 34 -0.40 7.20 8.18
N LEU A 35 0.48 6.23 7.96
CA LEU A 35 1.65 6.39 7.09
C LEU A 35 1.22 6.63 5.63
N GLU A 36 0.20 5.93 5.16
CA GLU A 36 -0.38 6.11 3.83
C GLU A 36 -0.97 7.52 3.67
N ARG A 37 -1.70 8.03 4.65
CA ARG A 37 -2.24 9.41 4.64
C ARG A 37 -1.12 10.45 4.63
N ARG A 38 -0.09 10.29 5.45
CA ARG A 38 1.10 11.17 5.45
C ARG A 38 1.79 11.21 4.09
N ALA A 39 1.88 10.07 3.39
CA ALA A 39 2.48 10.01 2.06
C ALA A 39 1.72 10.87 1.05
N PHE A 40 0.39 10.83 1.04
CA PHE A 40 -0.41 11.69 0.14
C PHE A 40 -0.35 13.17 0.55
N GLN A 41 -0.32 13.49 1.84
CA GLN A 41 -0.14 14.86 2.32
C GLN A 41 1.22 15.43 1.91
N ALA A 42 2.29 14.64 2.04
CA ALA A 42 3.63 15.04 1.61
C ALA A 42 3.70 15.24 0.09
N LEU A 43 3.08 14.34 -0.68
CA LEU A 43 2.99 14.44 -2.14
C LEU A 43 2.22 15.70 -2.57
N GLU A 44 1.06 15.98 -1.97
CA GLU A 44 0.27 17.18 -2.24
C GLU A 44 1.10 18.44 -1.97
N LYS A 45 1.77 18.50 -0.80
CA LYS A 45 2.64 19.62 -0.44
C LYS A 45 3.77 19.82 -1.45
N TYR A 46 4.39 18.72 -1.90
CA TYR A 46 5.46 18.76 -2.88
C TYR A 46 4.97 19.29 -4.24
N LEU A 47 3.88 18.74 -4.76
CA LEU A 47 3.32 19.12 -6.06
C LEU A 47 2.88 20.59 -6.08
N ASN A 48 2.20 21.04 -5.02
CA ASN A 48 1.81 22.45 -4.88
C ASN A 48 3.02 23.38 -4.88
N LYS A 49 4.07 23.05 -4.11
CA LYS A 49 5.23 23.91 -3.94
C LYS A 49 6.14 23.94 -5.16
N ASN A 50 6.37 22.79 -5.80
CA ASN A 50 7.44 22.64 -6.81
C ASN A 50 6.90 22.58 -8.24
N GLU A 51 5.65 22.14 -8.44
CA GLU A 51 5.07 21.95 -9.78
C GLU A 51 3.82 22.79 -10.02
N ASN A 52 3.37 23.55 -9.04
CA ASN A 52 2.10 24.30 -9.08
C ASN A 52 0.91 23.42 -9.49
N LYS A 53 0.89 22.19 -8.97
CA LYS A 53 -0.15 21.17 -9.23
C LYS A 53 -0.82 20.73 -7.95
N SER A 54 -2.07 20.25 -8.04
CA SER A 54 -2.82 19.62 -6.95
C SER A 54 -3.15 18.18 -7.31
N LEU A 55 -3.34 17.35 -6.30
CA LEU A 55 -3.85 15.97 -6.48
C LEU A 55 -5.31 15.96 -6.96
N LYS A 56 -6.07 17.00 -6.68
CA LYS A 56 -7.52 17.08 -6.99
C LYS A 56 -7.78 16.91 -8.49
N GLY A 57 -8.60 15.92 -8.83
CA GLY A 57 -9.01 15.62 -10.21
C GLY A 57 -8.00 14.80 -11.00
N LEU A 58 -6.83 14.48 -10.46
CA LEU A 58 -5.89 13.58 -11.14
C LEU A 58 -6.43 12.15 -11.14
N LEU A 59 -6.24 11.44 -12.25
CA LEU A 59 -6.62 10.03 -12.40
C LEU A 59 -5.63 9.13 -11.67
N ALA A 60 -6.16 8.25 -10.85
CA ALA A 60 -5.35 7.33 -10.07
C ALA A 60 -5.80 5.88 -10.20
N LEU A 61 -4.83 4.96 -10.18
CA LEU A 61 -5.04 3.52 -10.12
C LEU A 61 -4.55 3.00 -8.78
N GLN A 62 -5.44 2.43 -7.98
CA GLN A 62 -5.05 1.64 -6.81
C GLN A 62 -5.17 0.16 -7.13
N THR A 63 -4.05 -0.59 -7.08
CA THR A 63 -4.01 -1.99 -7.49
C THR A 63 -4.86 -2.89 -6.60
N THR A 64 -4.79 -2.72 -5.27
CA THR A 64 -5.54 -3.52 -4.29
C THR A 64 -5.96 -2.66 -3.10
N ALA A 65 -7.23 -2.23 -3.10
CA ALA A 65 -7.78 -1.39 -2.03
C ALA A 65 -8.14 -2.20 -0.78
N VAL A 66 -8.56 -3.46 -0.90
CA VAL A 66 -8.86 -4.31 0.28
C VAL A 66 -7.65 -4.55 1.17
N ASP A 67 -6.44 -4.61 0.62
CA ASP A 67 -5.22 -4.72 1.40
C ASP A 67 -4.76 -3.36 1.97
N ARG A 68 -5.02 -2.28 1.23
CA ARG A 68 -4.61 -0.91 1.54
C ARG A 68 -5.79 0.05 1.56
N TYR A 69 -6.79 -0.27 2.37
CA TYR A 69 -8.02 0.49 2.41
C TYR A 69 -7.79 1.93 2.88
N GLY A 70 -6.91 2.13 3.88
CA GLY A 70 -6.50 3.46 4.34
C GLY A 70 -5.84 4.31 3.25
N MET A 71 -5.07 3.68 2.34
CA MET A 71 -4.52 4.35 1.16
C MET A 71 -5.65 4.81 0.22
N GLY A 72 -6.66 3.97 -0.02
CA GLY A 72 -7.84 4.34 -0.81
C GLY A 72 -8.62 5.50 -0.18
N GLU A 73 -8.77 5.52 1.14
CA GLU A 73 -9.36 6.65 1.88
C GLU A 73 -8.54 7.92 1.66
N ALA A 74 -7.21 7.86 1.85
CA ALA A 74 -6.33 9.00 1.66
C ALA A 74 -6.37 9.56 0.23
N MET A 75 -6.44 8.69 -0.79
CA MET A 75 -6.56 9.08 -2.19
C MET A 75 -7.87 9.82 -2.46
N VAL A 76 -9.00 9.27 -1.99
CA VAL A 76 -10.33 9.89 -2.16
C VAL A 76 -10.41 11.22 -1.41
N ASP A 77 -9.91 11.28 -0.17
CA ASP A 77 -9.87 12.49 0.65
C ASP A 77 -8.99 13.59 0.02
N SER A 78 -7.96 13.22 -0.75
CA SER A 78 -7.13 14.15 -1.53
C SER A 78 -7.78 14.61 -2.85
N GLY A 79 -9.00 14.16 -3.15
CA GLY A 79 -9.75 14.54 -4.34
C GLY A 79 -9.30 13.85 -5.63
N LEU A 80 -8.58 12.73 -5.55
CA LEU A 80 -8.21 11.91 -6.70
C LEU A 80 -9.42 11.17 -7.29
N GLU A 81 -9.44 11.01 -8.62
CA GLU A 81 -10.38 10.15 -9.32
C GLU A 81 -9.83 8.71 -9.39
N VAL A 82 -10.22 7.87 -8.43
CA VAL A 82 -9.59 6.58 -8.21
C VAL A 82 -10.30 5.44 -8.93
N THR A 83 -9.52 4.64 -9.66
CA THR A 83 -9.88 3.32 -10.15
C THR A 83 -9.31 2.27 -9.21
N PHE A 84 -10.16 1.45 -8.59
CA PHE A 84 -9.77 0.35 -7.70
C PHE A 84 -9.71 -0.96 -8.48
N GLY A 85 -8.54 -1.61 -8.45
CA GLY A 85 -8.21 -2.76 -9.26
C GLY A 85 -8.32 -4.12 -8.57
N ASP A 86 -9.01 -4.21 -7.44
CA ASP A 86 -9.06 -5.44 -6.62
C ASP A 86 -9.42 -6.70 -7.41
N PHE A 87 -10.42 -6.64 -8.28
CA PHE A 87 -10.78 -7.77 -9.14
C PHE A 87 -9.72 -8.08 -10.19
N MET A 88 -9.09 -7.05 -10.75
CA MET A 88 -8.08 -7.21 -11.80
C MET A 88 -6.79 -7.82 -11.23
N PHE A 89 -6.29 -7.24 -10.17
CA PHE A 89 -4.96 -7.58 -9.63
C PHE A 89 -4.98 -8.79 -8.71
N SER A 90 -6.05 -9.01 -7.95
CA SER A 90 -6.15 -10.15 -7.04
C SER A 90 -6.82 -11.38 -7.67
N LEU A 91 -7.83 -11.18 -8.53
CA LEU A 91 -8.62 -12.29 -9.08
C LEU A 91 -8.45 -12.47 -10.60
N GLY A 92 -7.73 -11.56 -11.28
CA GLY A 92 -7.51 -11.63 -12.72
C GLY A 92 -8.73 -11.32 -13.58
N LEU A 93 -9.81 -10.77 -12.99
CA LEU A 93 -11.08 -10.45 -13.63
C LEU A 93 -11.07 -9.02 -14.20
N PRO A 94 -11.65 -8.73 -15.39
CA PRO A 94 -11.56 -7.43 -16.05
C PRO A 94 -12.56 -6.40 -15.50
N PHE A 95 -12.73 -6.32 -14.17
CA PHE A 95 -13.68 -5.41 -13.54
C PHE A 95 -12.95 -4.37 -12.69
N ALA A 96 -13.15 -3.10 -13.02
CA ALA A 96 -12.67 -1.97 -12.25
C ALA A 96 -13.80 -1.42 -11.35
N ILE A 97 -13.46 -1.06 -10.12
CA ILE A 97 -14.38 -0.41 -9.18
C ILE A 97 -14.05 1.08 -9.15
N ARG A 98 -15.09 1.96 -9.18
CA ARG A 98 -14.91 3.42 -9.20
C ARG A 98 -15.23 4.10 -7.88
N ARG A 99 -15.81 3.39 -6.92
CA ARG A 99 -16.22 3.95 -5.63
C ARG A 99 -15.67 3.12 -4.47
N LEU A 100 -15.00 3.76 -3.54
CA LEU A 100 -14.44 3.11 -2.35
C LEU A 100 -15.53 2.44 -1.48
N PHE A 101 -16.75 3.02 -1.45
CA PHE A 101 -17.89 2.39 -0.80
C PHE A 101 -18.20 1.01 -1.39
N THR A 102 -18.15 0.88 -2.72
CA THR A 102 -18.37 -0.41 -3.41
C THR A 102 -17.28 -1.43 -3.04
N VAL A 103 -16.01 -1.00 -2.93
CA VAL A 103 -14.93 -1.85 -2.42
C VAL A 103 -15.28 -2.38 -1.02
N ARG A 104 -15.73 -1.50 -0.12
CA ARG A 104 -16.11 -1.87 1.25
C ARG A 104 -17.28 -2.86 1.29
N LEU A 105 -18.29 -2.66 0.47
CA LEU A 105 -19.46 -3.52 0.38
C LEU A 105 -19.06 -4.92 -0.11
N LEU A 106 -18.31 -4.99 -1.22
CA LEU A 106 -17.85 -6.25 -1.80
C LEU A 106 -16.88 -6.98 -0.85
N ALA A 107 -15.99 -6.25 -0.19
CA ALA A 107 -15.11 -6.81 0.83
C ALA A 107 -15.90 -7.43 1.99
N ALA A 108 -16.99 -6.82 2.44
CA ALA A 108 -17.83 -7.35 3.52
C ALA A 108 -18.49 -8.69 3.15
N ILE A 109 -18.78 -8.90 1.86
CA ILE A 109 -19.40 -10.13 1.35
C ILE A 109 -18.34 -11.19 1.02
N LEU A 110 -17.26 -10.80 0.32
CA LEU A 110 -16.31 -11.73 -0.27
C LEU A 110 -15.17 -12.13 0.69
N LEU A 111 -14.66 -11.21 1.52
CA LEU A 111 -13.51 -11.50 2.38
C LEU A 111 -13.75 -12.61 3.41
N PRO A 112 -14.93 -12.81 4.01
CA PRO A 112 -15.19 -13.97 4.87
C PRO A 112 -14.89 -15.31 4.19
N ILE A 113 -15.11 -15.40 2.86
CA ILE A 113 -14.85 -16.59 2.04
C ILE A 113 -13.40 -16.60 1.58
N ILE A 114 -12.91 -15.50 0.99
CA ILE A 114 -11.57 -15.38 0.42
C ILE A 114 -10.48 -15.60 1.47
N THR A 115 -10.70 -15.20 2.72
CA THR A 115 -9.71 -15.41 3.80
C THR A 115 -9.57 -16.85 4.26
N GLN A 116 -10.40 -17.77 3.76
CA GLN A 116 -10.27 -19.22 4.01
C GLN A 116 -9.35 -19.92 3.00
N VAL A 117 -9.12 -19.32 1.81
CA VAL A 117 -8.20 -19.89 0.83
C VAL A 117 -6.74 -19.60 1.22
N PRO A 118 -5.76 -20.41 0.75
CA PRO A 118 -4.35 -20.16 1.01
C PRO A 118 -3.90 -18.79 0.51
N TYR A 119 -3.17 -18.05 1.35
CA TYR A 119 -2.67 -16.71 1.02
C TYR A 119 -1.83 -16.69 -0.27
N ALA A 120 -1.09 -17.77 -0.53
CA ALA A 120 -0.27 -17.95 -1.73
C ALA A 120 -1.04 -17.92 -3.07
N TRP A 121 -2.37 -18.09 -3.03
CA TRP A 121 -3.22 -18.01 -4.23
C TRP A 121 -3.53 -16.56 -4.62
N LEU A 122 -3.55 -15.67 -3.65
CA LEU A 122 -3.94 -14.27 -3.81
C LEU A 122 -2.73 -13.35 -3.97
N TYR A 123 -1.57 -13.79 -3.47
CA TYR A 123 -0.36 -12.97 -3.47
C TYR A 123 0.81 -13.70 -4.16
N PRO A 124 1.62 -12.98 -4.96
CA PRO A 124 2.83 -13.55 -5.53
C PRO A 124 3.85 -13.80 -4.41
N LEU A 125 4.17 -15.07 -4.13
CA LEU A 125 5.16 -15.47 -3.14
C LEU A 125 6.36 -16.14 -3.80
N GLY A 126 7.55 -16.00 -3.19
CA GLY A 126 8.79 -16.63 -3.65
C GLY A 126 9.15 -16.24 -5.09
N ALA A 127 9.59 -17.17 -5.90
CA ALA A 127 10.03 -16.95 -7.29
C ALA A 127 8.99 -16.31 -8.23
N LYS A 128 7.71 -16.26 -7.83
CA LYS A 128 6.67 -15.54 -8.58
C LYS A 128 6.86 -14.03 -8.57
N GLN A 129 7.59 -13.49 -7.58
CA GLN A 129 7.88 -12.05 -7.44
C GLN A 129 8.92 -11.56 -8.45
N ASP A 130 9.80 -12.43 -8.93
CA ASP A 130 10.89 -12.08 -9.85
C ASP A 130 10.49 -12.20 -11.34
N LYS A 131 9.25 -12.57 -11.62
CA LYS A 131 8.77 -12.68 -13.00
C LYS A 131 8.73 -11.30 -13.67
N PRO A 132 9.08 -11.22 -14.98
CA PRO A 132 8.95 -9.98 -15.73
C PRO A 132 7.49 -9.51 -15.76
N PRO A 133 7.24 -8.19 -15.86
CA PRO A 133 5.91 -7.64 -16.00
C PRO A 133 5.16 -8.25 -17.19
N LYS A 134 3.85 -8.39 -17.03
CA LYS A 134 2.96 -8.87 -18.11
C LYS A 134 2.21 -7.70 -18.71
N PRO A 135 2.01 -7.62 -20.03
CA PRO A 135 1.26 -6.55 -20.70
C PRO A 135 -0.25 -6.68 -20.49
N LYS A 136 -0.67 -6.82 -19.23
CA LYS A 136 -2.06 -6.92 -18.82
C LYS A 136 -2.47 -5.65 -18.08
N TRP A 137 -3.69 -5.21 -18.21
CA TRP A 137 -4.23 -4.01 -17.55
C TRP A 137 -3.56 -2.68 -17.97
N GLN A 138 -2.81 -2.67 -19.08
CA GLN A 138 -2.08 -1.51 -19.58
C GLN A 138 -2.94 -0.25 -19.73
N PRO A 139 -4.20 -0.27 -20.25
CA PRO A 139 -5.02 0.93 -20.37
C PRO A 139 -5.21 1.66 -19.04
N TYR A 140 -5.35 0.93 -17.93
CA TYR A 140 -5.51 1.53 -16.59
C TYR A 140 -4.23 2.20 -16.10
N TYR A 141 -3.06 1.59 -16.37
CA TYR A 141 -1.76 2.20 -16.05
C TYR A 141 -1.51 3.44 -16.89
N LEU A 142 -1.81 3.38 -18.20
CA LEU A 142 -1.56 4.49 -19.11
C LEU A 142 -2.43 5.70 -18.79
N GLN A 143 -3.69 5.51 -18.43
CA GLN A 143 -4.60 6.58 -18.07
C GLN A 143 -4.25 7.20 -16.71
N ALA A 144 -3.76 6.41 -15.74
CA ALA A 144 -3.46 6.90 -14.41
C ALA A 144 -2.21 7.80 -14.40
N GLN A 145 -2.32 8.94 -13.74
CA GLN A 145 -1.19 9.83 -13.41
C GLN A 145 -0.53 9.35 -12.11
N ILE A 146 -1.32 8.77 -11.21
CA ILE A 146 -0.84 8.21 -9.94
C ILE A 146 -1.19 6.72 -9.88
N ILE A 147 -0.19 5.90 -9.59
CA ILE A 147 -0.33 4.45 -9.39
C ILE A 147 -0.01 4.15 -7.93
N ALA A 148 -0.95 3.57 -7.22
CA ALA A 148 -0.82 3.33 -5.78
C ALA A 148 -1.12 1.88 -5.40
N GLY A 149 -0.42 1.36 -4.38
CA GLY A 149 -0.65 0.01 -3.88
C GLY A 149 0.60 -0.68 -3.36
N ASP A 150 0.53 -1.99 -3.25
CA ASP A 150 1.69 -2.82 -2.94
C ASP A 150 2.63 -2.91 -4.15
N TYR A 151 3.93 -2.70 -3.94
CA TYR A 151 4.89 -2.65 -5.04
C TYR A 151 4.92 -3.94 -5.87
N LEU A 152 4.81 -5.09 -5.23
CA LEU A 152 4.80 -6.38 -5.94
C LEU A 152 3.58 -6.53 -6.85
N GLN A 153 2.44 -6.00 -6.45
CA GLN A 153 1.24 -5.96 -7.28
C GLN A 153 1.38 -4.95 -8.43
N ILE A 154 1.92 -3.76 -8.13
CA ILE A 154 2.18 -2.73 -9.15
C ILE A 154 3.16 -3.28 -10.19
N ARG A 155 4.30 -3.81 -9.76
CA ARG A 155 5.38 -4.31 -10.62
C ARG A 155 4.91 -5.40 -11.60
N GLN A 156 3.96 -6.22 -11.20
CA GLN A 156 3.49 -7.37 -11.97
C GLN A 156 2.97 -7.00 -13.38
N TYR A 157 2.49 -5.77 -13.56
CA TYR A 157 1.88 -5.30 -14.80
C TYR A 157 2.40 -3.92 -15.24
N LEU A 158 3.57 -3.50 -14.73
CA LEU A 158 4.17 -2.20 -15.06
C LEU A 158 4.38 -2.03 -16.56
N PRO A 159 3.99 -0.88 -17.13
CA PRO A 159 4.38 -0.48 -18.48
C PRO A 159 5.89 -0.26 -18.60
N ASP A 160 6.40 -0.30 -19.83
CA ASP A 160 7.80 -0.01 -20.09
C ASP A 160 8.13 1.47 -19.95
N ASP A 161 7.17 2.36 -20.18
CA ASP A 161 7.32 3.80 -19.98
C ASP A 161 6.36 4.34 -18.92
N LEU A 162 6.91 5.05 -17.94
CA LEU A 162 6.21 5.67 -16.82
C LEU A 162 6.40 7.20 -16.81
N THR A 163 6.75 7.80 -17.97
CA THR A 163 6.99 9.24 -18.09
C THR A 163 5.83 10.05 -17.49
N GLY A 164 6.18 10.99 -16.62
CA GLY A 164 5.24 11.88 -15.93
C GLY A 164 4.34 11.21 -14.89
N LYS A 165 4.54 9.92 -14.57
CA LYS A 165 3.73 9.21 -13.58
C LYS A 165 4.35 9.24 -12.20
N ILE A 166 3.49 9.10 -11.20
CA ILE A 166 3.84 9.04 -9.79
C ILE A 166 3.47 7.66 -9.26
N ILE A 167 4.38 7.01 -8.53
CA ILE A 167 4.07 5.76 -7.80
C ILE A 167 4.09 6.03 -6.31
N VAL A 168 3.00 5.65 -5.61
CA VAL A 168 2.91 5.67 -4.15
C VAL A 168 2.80 4.23 -3.66
N THR A 169 3.82 3.77 -2.92
CA THR A 169 3.92 2.36 -2.53
C THR A 169 4.53 2.17 -1.14
N ASN A 170 4.73 0.92 -0.75
CA ASN A 170 5.27 0.55 0.56
C ASN A 170 6.80 0.30 0.52
N THR A 171 7.18 -0.88 0.04
CA THR A 171 8.54 -1.41 0.18
C THR A 171 9.20 -1.50 -1.18
N THR A 172 10.33 -0.83 -1.33
CA THR A 172 11.17 -0.88 -2.53
C THR A 172 12.62 -1.15 -2.14
N THR A 173 13.35 -1.85 -3.01
CA THR A 173 14.79 -2.05 -2.92
C THR A 173 15.51 -1.06 -3.85
N ALA A 174 16.82 -0.94 -3.73
CA ALA A 174 17.63 -0.14 -4.64
C ALA A 174 17.45 -0.60 -6.11
N ARG A 175 17.35 -1.91 -6.34
CA ARG A 175 17.10 -2.50 -7.67
C ARG A 175 15.76 -2.06 -8.24
N ASP A 176 14.71 -2.01 -7.41
CA ASP A 176 13.39 -1.55 -7.84
C ASP A 176 13.42 -0.09 -8.27
N VAL A 177 14.12 0.75 -7.51
CA VAL A 177 14.29 2.17 -7.86
C VAL A 177 15.02 2.34 -9.18
N GLU A 178 16.09 1.59 -9.42
CA GLU A 178 16.81 1.62 -10.70
C GLU A 178 15.95 1.11 -11.88
N GLU A 179 15.10 0.11 -11.65
CA GLU A 179 14.12 -0.34 -12.66
C GLU A 179 13.12 0.77 -12.99
N LEU A 180 12.61 1.49 -11.98
CA LEU A 180 11.66 2.59 -12.16
C LEU A 180 12.31 3.79 -12.86
N LYS A 181 13.57 4.11 -12.55
CA LYS A 181 14.34 5.15 -13.28
C LYS A 181 14.47 4.81 -14.76
N LYS A 182 14.82 3.57 -15.09
CA LYS A 182 14.92 3.12 -16.48
C LYS A 182 13.61 3.23 -17.25
N ARG A 183 12.47 3.15 -16.54
CA ARG A 183 11.12 3.32 -17.09
C ARG A 183 10.65 4.78 -17.09
N ASN A 184 11.53 5.73 -16.80
CA ASN A 184 11.24 7.18 -16.75
C ASN A 184 10.18 7.59 -15.72
N LEU A 185 10.07 6.89 -14.58
CA LEU A 185 9.16 7.31 -13.53
C LEU A 185 9.54 8.71 -13.03
N HIS A 186 8.54 9.59 -12.89
CA HIS A 186 8.76 10.94 -12.41
C HIS A 186 9.01 10.99 -10.91
N ILE A 187 8.05 10.53 -10.09
CA ILE A 187 8.17 10.55 -8.63
C ILE A 187 7.86 9.17 -8.06
N LEU A 188 8.73 8.73 -7.15
CA LEU A 188 8.48 7.57 -6.28
C LEU A 188 8.26 8.05 -4.85
N VAL A 189 7.12 7.68 -4.26
CA VAL A 189 6.82 7.89 -2.84
C VAL A 189 6.71 6.55 -2.14
N THR A 190 7.50 6.34 -1.08
CA THR A 190 7.32 5.19 -0.19
C THR A 190 6.75 5.65 1.14
N VAL A 191 5.70 4.95 1.63
CA VAL A 191 4.96 5.33 2.84
C VAL A 191 5.77 5.23 4.14
N THR A 192 6.94 4.60 4.06
CA THR A 192 7.89 4.45 5.16
C THR A 192 9.21 5.08 4.80
N PRO A 193 10.00 5.53 5.79
CA PRO A 193 11.33 6.07 5.55
C PRO A 193 12.23 5.05 4.88
N ARG A 194 13.23 5.54 4.16
CA ARG A 194 14.25 4.72 3.52
C ARG A 194 15.51 4.70 4.40
N LEU A 195 15.95 3.51 4.75
CA LEU A 195 17.16 3.28 5.53
C LEU A 195 18.10 2.38 4.74
N GLU A 196 19.35 2.79 4.54
CA GLU A 196 20.38 2.04 3.82
C GLU A 196 19.93 1.54 2.43
N GLY A 197 19.23 2.40 1.69
CA GLY A 197 18.78 2.09 0.34
C GLY A 197 17.54 1.20 0.24
N ARG A 198 16.85 0.91 1.35
CA ARG A 198 15.65 0.08 1.40
C ARG A 198 14.55 0.75 2.23
N SER A 199 13.32 0.72 1.76
CA SER A 199 12.14 1.03 2.57
C SER A 199 11.59 -0.25 3.23
N PHE A 200 11.05 -0.11 4.42
CA PHE A 200 10.54 -1.24 5.20
C PHE A 200 9.02 -1.38 5.08
N GLY A 201 8.51 -2.58 5.29
CA GLY A 201 7.08 -2.83 5.37
C GLY A 201 6.46 -2.22 6.63
N THR A 202 5.20 -1.82 6.56
CA THR A 202 4.46 -1.25 7.71
C THR A 202 4.36 -2.21 8.90
N ASN A 203 4.43 -3.52 8.65
CA ASN A 203 4.51 -4.54 9.72
C ASN A 203 5.82 -4.46 10.52
N VAL A 204 6.95 -4.17 9.87
CA VAL A 204 8.23 -3.94 10.55
C VAL A 204 8.15 -2.67 11.40
N MET A 205 7.60 -1.58 10.83
CA MET A 205 7.40 -0.32 11.54
C MET A 205 6.52 -0.51 12.79
N GLU A 206 5.40 -1.22 12.65
CA GLU A 206 4.51 -1.52 13.79
C GLU A 206 5.20 -2.41 14.83
N ALA A 207 5.97 -3.41 14.41
CA ALA A 207 6.72 -4.27 15.33
C ALA A 207 7.76 -3.48 16.14
N THR A 208 8.45 -2.52 15.50
CA THR A 208 9.39 -1.60 16.18
C THR A 208 8.67 -0.77 17.23
N LEU A 209 7.51 -0.18 16.90
CA LEU A 209 6.71 0.57 17.88
C LEU A 209 6.27 -0.29 19.06
N LEU A 210 5.78 -1.52 18.76
CA LEU A 210 5.38 -2.47 19.80
C LEU A 210 6.55 -2.86 20.72
N ALA A 211 7.77 -2.98 20.15
CA ALA A 211 8.98 -3.27 20.93
C ALA A 211 9.36 -2.13 21.88
N LEU A 212 9.16 -0.87 21.45
CA LEU A 212 9.42 0.32 22.25
C LEU A 212 8.39 0.56 23.37
N MET A 213 7.23 -0.10 23.29
CA MET A 213 6.18 0.03 24.32
C MET A 213 6.46 -0.92 25.48
N ASP A 214 6.52 -0.38 26.70
CA ASP A 214 6.52 -1.17 27.94
C ASP A 214 5.08 -1.56 28.33
N LYS A 215 4.40 -2.27 27.42
CA LYS A 215 3.01 -2.70 27.54
C LYS A 215 2.83 -4.10 26.96
N PRO A 216 2.11 -5.03 27.60
CA PRO A 216 1.68 -6.29 26.97
C PRO A 216 0.85 -6.01 25.71
N GLN A 217 1.06 -6.80 24.65
CA GLN A 217 0.37 -6.56 23.36
C GLN A 217 -1.17 -6.55 23.46
N PRO A 218 -1.84 -7.36 24.30
CA PRO A 218 -3.30 -7.29 24.43
C PRO A 218 -3.82 -5.95 24.95
N GLU A 219 -2.98 -5.17 25.65
CA GLU A 219 -3.33 -3.87 26.23
C GLU A 219 -3.02 -2.70 25.29
N VAL A 220 -2.28 -2.95 24.20
CA VAL A 220 -1.93 -1.91 23.21
C VAL A 220 -3.16 -1.56 22.39
N ARG A 221 -3.58 -0.31 22.47
CA ARG A 221 -4.67 0.27 21.67
C ARG A 221 -4.11 0.95 20.42
N GLU A 222 -4.95 1.15 19.45
CA GLU A 222 -4.60 1.90 18.23
C GLU A 222 -4.14 3.34 18.58
N ALA A 223 -4.75 3.97 19.59
CA ALA A 223 -4.36 5.29 20.07
C ALA A 223 -2.91 5.34 20.61
N ASP A 224 -2.44 4.28 21.27
CA ASP A 224 -1.07 4.20 21.77
C ASP A 224 -0.06 4.16 20.60
N LEU A 225 -0.40 3.44 19.53
CA LEU A 225 0.41 3.40 18.30
C LEU A 225 0.40 4.75 17.57
N MET A 226 -0.75 5.41 17.52
CA MET A 226 -0.89 6.75 16.92
C MET A 226 -0.01 7.77 17.65
N ASP A 227 -0.09 7.83 18.97
CA ASP A 227 0.72 8.73 19.81
C ASP A 227 2.23 8.53 19.57
N LEU A 228 2.69 7.26 19.49
CA LEU A 228 4.09 6.98 19.17
C LEU A 228 4.48 7.38 17.74
N VAL A 229 3.64 7.13 16.75
CA VAL A 229 3.90 7.56 15.35
C VAL A 229 3.96 9.09 15.26
N GLU A 230 3.19 9.82 16.07
CA GLU A 230 3.24 11.28 16.11
C GLU A 230 4.54 11.81 16.74
N ARG A 231 5.07 11.12 17.75
CA ARG A 231 6.33 11.49 18.43
C ARG A 231 7.57 11.10 17.61
N ILE A 232 7.49 10.05 16.80
CA ILE A 232 8.60 9.63 15.94
C ILE A 232 8.45 10.32 14.60
N PRO A 233 9.44 11.11 14.14
CA PRO A 233 9.37 11.83 12.87
C PRO A 233 9.59 10.89 11.67
N TRP A 234 8.75 9.87 11.55
CA TRP A 234 8.74 9.00 10.38
C TRP A 234 8.05 9.71 9.21
N GLU A 235 8.85 10.30 8.37
CA GLU A 235 8.40 10.90 7.13
C GLU A 235 8.38 9.87 5.99
N PRO A 236 7.41 9.95 5.08
CA PRO A 236 7.46 9.19 3.85
C PRO A 236 8.70 9.59 3.05
N ASN A 237 9.32 8.64 2.38
CA ASN A 237 10.43 8.97 1.49
C ASN A 237 9.88 9.32 0.10
N MET A 238 10.37 10.43 -0.46
CA MET A 238 10.00 10.91 -1.78
C MET A 238 11.26 11.11 -2.62
N GLU A 239 11.30 10.48 -3.79
CA GLU A 239 12.39 10.58 -4.74
C GLU A 239 11.87 11.08 -6.09
N VAL A 240 12.37 12.19 -6.55
CA VAL A 240 12.19 12.67 -7.92
C VAL A 240 13.23 11.97 -8.76
N LEU A 241 12.80 11.14 -9.70
CA LEU A 241 13.69 10.26 -10.47
C LEU A 241 14.00 10.82 -11.85
N LYS A 242 13.07 11.66 -12.36
CA LYS A 242 13.24 12.40 -13.62
C LYS A 242 12.56 13.76 -13.60
#